data_d764254dcc2a7d5802e815dda5dd4c57
#
_entry.id   d764254dcc2a7d5802e815dda5dd4c57
#
_cell.length_a   1.000
_cell.length_b   1.000
_cell.length_c   1.000
_cell.angle_alpha   90.00
_cell.angle_beta   90.00
_cell.angle_gamma   90.00
#
_symmetry.space_group_name_H-M   'P 1'
#
loop_
_entity.id
_entity.type
_entity.pdbx_description
1 polymer ?
#
loop_
_entity_poly.entity_id
_entity_poly.type
_entity_poly.pdbx_seq_one_letter_code
_entity_poly.pdbx_strand_id
1 'polypeptide(L)'
;MACPSCCCPGVDGPLFSYADVLAHLDGLGLFHMDMGLGRMESALRALGVTRLPCPVVQVAGTNGKGSTASFLQSLSMAHGFRTGLYTSPHFLSPTERIRMDRRPLPESAWPGLANRALAAEPGLTYFELLTVMTVLAFQDAEPDLLIFEAGLGGRHDATTALPADLVCFTPIGLDHQAVLGPDIAAIAADKADAMRPGMF
;
A
#
# COMPACT_ATOMS: atom_id res chain seq x y z
N MET A 1 -15.54 35.07 -12.91
CA MET A 1 -14.06 35.04 -12.96
C MET A 1 -13.65 33.60 -12.76
N ALA A 2 -13.19 32.94 -13.84
CA ALA A 2 -12.80 31.53 -13.83
C ALA A 2 -11.40 31.41 -13.22
N CYS A 3 -11.23 30.45 -12.31
CA CYS A 3 -9.94 30.09 -11.74
C CYS A 3 -9.11 29.39 -12.83
N PRO A 4 -7.85 29.83 -13.10
CA PRO A 4 -7.03 29.15 -14.09
C PRO A 4 -6.48 27.85 -13.53
N SER A 5 -6.81 26.77 -14.23
CA SER A 5 -6.10 25.48 -14.39
C SER A 5 -5.00 25.17 -13.36
N CYS A 6 -5.34 24.33 -12.38
CA CYS A 6 -4.35 23.44 -11.78
C CYS A 6 -3.97 22.38 -12.83
N CYS A 7 -2.96 22.67 -13.65
CA CYS A 7 -2.24 21.65 -14.41
C CYS A 7 -1.43 20.82 -13.40
N CYS A 8 -1.94 19.68 -13.01
CA CYS A 8 -1.07 18.60 -12.54
C CYS A 8 -0.15 18.23 -13.71
N PRO A 9 1.18 18.21 -13.53
CA PRO A 9 2.08 17.70 -14.54
C PRO A 9 1.95 16.17 -14.55
N GLY A 10 0.92 15.66 -15.23
CA GLY A 10 0.85 14.25 -15.61
C GLY A 10 1.93 14.01 -16.65
N VAL A 11 2.76 13.00 -16.46
CA VAL A 11 3.62 12.48 -17.52
C VAL A 11 2.66 11.89 -18.56
N ASP A 12 2.41 12.63 -19.65
CA ASP A 12 1.59 12.17 -20.77
C ASP A 12 2.36 11.08 -21.54
N GLY A 13 2.22 9.82 -21.12
CA GLY A 13 2.83 8.70 -21.82
C GLY A 13 3.30 7.58 -20.87
N PRO A 14 3.71 6.43 -21.45
CA PRO A 14 4.22 5.32 -20.67
C PRO A 14 5.55 5.67 -20.00
N LEU A 15 5.75 5.17 -18.77
CA LEU A 15 6.99 5.28 -18.02
C LEU A 15 7.96 4.21 -18.52
N PHE A 16 9.20 4.60 -18.87
CA PHE A 16 10.17 3.68 -19.49
C PHE A 16 11.30 3.28 -18.55
N SER A 17 11.56 4.10 -17.53
CA SER A 17 12.64 3.88 -16.57
C SER A 17 12.17 4.03 -15.12
N TYR A 18 12.98 3.52 -14.18
CA TYR A 18 12.75 3.76 -12.75
C TYR A 18 12.76 5.26 -12.41
N ALA A 19 13.62 6.04 -13.07
CA ALA A 19 13.66 7.49 -12.88
C ALA A 19 12.35 8.16 -13.30
N ASP A 20 11.69 7.70 -14.37
CA ASP A 20 10.38 8.22 -14.78
C ASP A 20 9.32 7.92 -13.71
N VAL A 21 9.36 6.70 -13.13
CA VAL A 21 8.45 6.33 -12.05
C VAL A 21 8.66 7.21 -10.83
N LEU A 22 9.92 7.47 -10.45
CA LEU A 22 10.22 8.38 -9.33
C LEU A 22 9.71 9.78 -9.61
N ALA A 23 9.96 10.33 -10.79
CA ALA A 23 9.47 11.66 -11.18
C ALA A 23 7.94 11.74 -11.12
N HIS A 24 7.25 10.68 -11.56
CA HIS A 24 5.79 10.60 -11.46
C HIS A 24 5.33 10.58 -9.99
N LEU A 25 5.94 9.72 -9.17
CA LEU A 25 5.64 9.63 -7.73
C LEU A 25 5.88 10.97 -7.01
N ASP A 26 6.99 11.66 -7.32
CA ASP A 26 7.30 12.97 -6.75
C ASP A 26 6.23 14.02 -7.14
N GLY A 27 5.74 13.95 -8.37
CA GLY A 27 4.64 14.78 -8.86
C GLY A 27 3.32 14.55 -8.13
N LEU A 28 3.05 13.33 -7.68
CA LEU A 28 1.86 13.00 -6.86
C LEU A 28 1.97 13.56 -5.43
N GLY A 29 3.18 13.80 -4.93
CA GLY A 29 3.42 14.29 -3.58
C GLY A 29 3.28 13.23 -2.50
N LEU A 30 4.37 12.95 -1.79
CA LEU A 30 4.48 11.88 -0.78
C LEU A 30 3.41 11.96 0.33
N PHE A 31 2.99 13.16 0.70
CA PHE A 31 2.03 13.43 1.79
C PHE A 31 0.65 13.87 1.28
N HIS A 32 0.43 13.86 -0.04
CA HIS A 32 -0.90 14.13 -0.57
C HIS A 32 -1.81 12.94 -0.29
N MET A 33 -2.79 13.14 0.59
CA MET A 33 -3.78 12.16 0.96
C MET A 33 -5.15 12.61 0.46
N ASP A 34 -5.78 11.76 -0.31
CA ASP A 34 -7.17 11.90 -0.70
C ASP A 34 -7.92 10.67 -0.15
N MET A 35 -8.70 10.92 0.92
CA MET A 35 -9.30 9.86 1.72
C MET A 35 -10.40 9.14 0.96
N GLY A 36 -10.37 7.83 0.94
CA GLY A 36 -11.39 6.99 0.33
C GLY A 36 -10.80 5.76 -0.36
N LEU A 37 -11.59 4.70 -0.49
CA LEU A 37 -11.15 3.45 -1.11
C LEU A 37 -11.58 3.33 -2.58
N GLY A 38 -12.38 4.27 -3.10
CA GLY A 38 -12.98 4.17 -4.44
C GLY A 38 -11.99 3.99 -5.57
N ARG A 39 -10.84 4.70 -5.55
CA ARG A 39 -9.77 4.54 -6.55
C ARG A 39 -9.10 3.17 -6.45
N MET A 40 -8.80 2.71 -5.24
CA MET A 40 -8.26 1.37 -5.00
C MET A 40 -9.21 0.28 -5.50
N GLU A 41 -10.50 0.38 -5.16
CA GLU A 41 -11.54 -0.56 -5.60
C GLU A 41 -11.71 -0.53 -7.14
N SER A 42 -11.62 0.65 -7.76
CA SER A 42 -11.63 0.82 -9.22
C SER A 42 -10.44 0.11 -9.85
N ALA A 43 -9.22 0.38 -9.36
CA ALA A 43 -7.99 -0.23 -9.85
C ALA A 43 -8.02 -1.76 -9.71
N LEU A 44 -8.36 -2.27 -8.53
CA LEU A 44 -8.42 -3.72 -8.27
C LEU A 44 -9.46 -4.41 -9.17
N ARG A 45 -10.62 -3.78 -9.38
CA ARG A 45 -11.67 -4.28 -10.29
C ARG A 45 -11.17 -4.31 -11.74
N ALA A 46 -10.55 -3.23 -12.22
CA ALA A 46 -10.01 -3.13 -13.58
C ALA A 46 -8.92 -4.18 -13.84
N LEU A 47 -8.13 -4.52 -12.81
CA LEU A 47 -7.10 -5.55 -12.85
C LEU A 47 -7.63 -6.97 -12.64
N GLY A 48 -8.92 -7.13 -12.37
CA GLY A 48 -9.53 -8.44 -12.08
C GLY A 48 -9.09 -9.05 -10.74
N VAL A 49 -8.62 -8.24 -9.82
CA VAL A 49 -8.13 -8.69 -8.49
C VAL A 49 -9.32 -8.85 -7.55
N THR A 50 -9.88 -10.04 -7.50
CA THR A 50 -10.93 -10.42 -6.54
C THR A 50 -10.37 -11.13 -5.31
N ARG A 51 -9.20 -11.75 -5.44
CA ARG A 51 -8.45 -12.43 -4.38
C ARG A 51 -6.97 -12.35 -4.69
N LEU A 52 -6.15 -12.38 -3.65
CA LEU A 52 -4.70 -12.53 -3.76
C LEU A 52 -4.32 -14.04 -3.77
N PRO A 53 -3.13 -14.39 -4.31
CA PRO A 53 -2.78 -15.79 -4.59
C PRO A 53 -2.61 -16.65 -3.34
N CYS A 54 -2.43 -16.04 -2.18
CA CYS A 54 -2.14 -16.71 -0.91
C CYS A 54 -2.74 -15.91 0.27
N PRO A 55 -2.66 -16.42 1.51
CA PRO A 55 -3.10 -15.69 2.70
C PRO A 55 -2.45 -14.31 2.84
N VAL A 56 -3.24 -13.36 3.31
CA VAL A 56 -2.87 -11.95 3.46
C VAL A 56 -3.02 -11.53 4.91
N VAL A 57 -1.94 -10.99 5.47
CA VAL A 57 -1.94 -10.35 6.79
C VAL A 57 -1.79 -8.85 6.63
N GLN A 58 -2.74 -8.09 7.15
CA GLN A 58 -2.62 -6.65 7.30
C GLN A 58 -2.11 -6.32 8.70
N VAL A 59 -1.13 -5.43 8.80
CA VAL A 59 -0.60 -4.94 10.09
C VAL A 59 -0.99 -3.48 10.26
N ALA A 60 -1.88 -3.22 11.20
CA ALA A 60 -2.37 -1.88 11.54
C ALA A 60 -1.99 -1.49 12.96
N GLY A 61 -2.07 -0.21 13.30
CA GLY A 61 -1.72 0.31 14.63
C GLY A 61 -1.06 1.68 14.55
N THR A 62 -0.57 2.19 15.68
CA THR A 62 0.18 3.45 15.71
C THR A 62 1.67 3.18 15.69
N ASN A 63 2.19 2.43 16.64
CA ASN A 63 3.62 2.18 16.80
C ASN A 63 3.94 0.69 16.58
N GLY A 64 5.08 0.43 15.92
CA GLY A 64 5.60 -0.92 15.77
C GLY A 64 5.03 -1.73 14.59
N LYS A 65 4.23 -1.14 13.71
CA LYS A 65 3.70 -1.81 12.50
C LYS A 65 4.79 -2.45 11.66
N GLY A 66 5.77 -1.65 11.19
CA GLY A 66 6.87 -2.13 10.34
C GLY A 66 7.75 -3.16 11.03
N SER A 67 7.99 -3.02 12.36
CA SER A 67 8.72 -4.02 13.13
C SER A 67 7.95 -5.34 13.19
N THR A 68 6.65 -5.30 13.49
CA THR A 68 5.78 -6.49 13.53
C THR A 68 5.74 -7.16 12.17
N ALA A 69 5.53 -6.41 11.09
CA ALA A 69 5.52 -6.91 9.73
C ALA A 69 6.87 -7.58 9.35
N SER A 70 7.99 -6.96 9.73
CA SER A 70 9.33 -7.50 9.47
C SER A 70 9.64 -8.76 10.29
N PHE A 71 9.18 -8.82 11.55
CA PHE A 71 9.29 -10.04 12.37
C PHE A 71 8.43 -11.17 11.80
N LEU A 72 7.19 -10.88 11.41
CA LEU A 72 6.32 -11.85 10.80
C LEU A 72 6.94 -12.41 9.51
N GLN A 73 7.49 -11.56 8.63
CA GLN A 73 8.22 -11.99 7.46
C GLN A 73 9.38 -12.92 7.82
N SER A 74 10.19 -12.52 8.80
CA SER A 74 11.38 -13.30 9.20
C SER A 74 11.02 -14.66 9.77
N LEU A 75 9.96 -14.73 10.59
CA LEU A 75 9.46 -15.98 11.17
C LEU A 75 8.88 -16.89 10.08
N SER A 76 8.07 -16.35 9.18
CA SER A 76 7.49 -17.12 8.08
C SER A 76 8.57 -17.71 7.17
N MET A 77 9.59 -16.92 6.82
CA MET A 77 10.73 -17.42 6.05
C MET A 77 11.53 -18.49 6.79
N ALA A 78 11.69 -18.39 8.12
CA ALA A 78 12.32 -19.44 8.92
C ALA A 78 11.54 -20.76 8.91
N HIS A 79 10.23 -20.70 8.64
CA HIS A 79 9.37 -21.88 8.42
C HIS A 79 9.30 -22.32 6.95
N GLY A 80 10.10 -21.72 6.07
CA GLY A 80 10.21 -22.13 4.67
C GLY A 80 9.21 -21.45 3.72
N PHE A 81 8.40 -20.48 4.19
CA PHE A 81 7.47 -19.75 3.33
C PHE A 81 8.18 -18.68 2.51
N ARG A 82 7.80 -18.56 1.24
CA ARG A 82 8.11 -17.39 0.41
C ARG A 82 7.18 -16.25 0.78
N THR A 83 7.72 -15.06 0.97
CA THR A 83 6.95 -13.96 1.56
C THR A 83 7.01 -12.69 0.71
N GLY A 84 5.86 -12.06 0.50
CA GLY A 84 5.76 -10.69 0.04
C GLY A 84 5.53 -9.74 1.22
N LEU A 85 6.30 -8.64 1.30
CA LEU A 85 6.14 -7.63 2.34
C LEU A 85 6.04 -6.24 1.74
N TYR A 86 4.97 -5.53 2.09
CA TYR A 86 4.78 -4.11 1.83
C TYR A 86 4.89 -3.31 3.11
N THR A 87 5.75 -2.28 3.13
CA THR A 87 5.97 -1.41 4.30
C THR A 87 5.98 0.07 3.94
N SER A 88 5.72 0.92 4.93
CA SER A 88 5.80 2.39 4.80
C SER A 88 6.13 3.07 6.14
N PRO A 89 6.80 4.24 6.10
CA PRO A 89 7.49 4.82 4.95
C PRO A 89 8.79 4.08 4.61
N HIS A 90 9.47 4.48 3.54
CA HIS A 90 10.87 4.10 3.26
C HIS A 90 11.84 5.08 3.93
N PHE A 91 13.11 4.68 4.07
CA PHE A 91 14.17 5.53 4.61
C PHE A 91 15.01 6.19 3.51
N LEU A 92 15.46 5.43 2.53
CA LEU A 92 16.34 5.90 1.46
C LEU A 92 15.67 5.87 0.09
N SER A 93 14.96 4.78 -0.23
CA SER A 93 14.41 4.56 -1.56
C SER A 93 13.03 3.92 -1.51
N PRO A 94 12.08 4.32 -2.38
CA PRO A 94 10.78 3.66 -2.51
C PRO A 94 10.86 2.15 -2.73
N THR A 95 11.95 1.63 -3.29
CA THR A 95 12.17 0.19 -3.49
C THR A 95 12.13 -0.61 -2.19
N GLU A 96 12.45 0.02 -1.05
CA GLU A 96 12.37 -0.61 0.27
C GLU A 96 10.95 -1.04 0.64
N ARG A 97 9.93 -0.40 0.05
CA ARG A 97 8.52 -0.64 0.40
C ARG A 97 8.00 -1.97 -0.10
N ILE A 98 8.53 -2.48 -1.22
CA ILE A 98 8.06 -3.70 -1.88
C ILE A 98 9.18 -4.73 -1.84
N ARG A 99 9.00 -5.78 -1.06
CA ARG A 99 10.04 -6.81 -0.86
C ARG A 99 9.49 -8.20 -1.07
N MET A 100 10.29 -9.03 -1.78
CA MET A 100 10.12 -10.48 -1.86
C MET A 100 11.28 -11.14 -1.12
N ASP A 101 10.97 -11.98 -0.13
CA ASP A 101 11.96 -12.70 0.66
C ASP A 101 13.09 -11.79 1.16
N ARG A 102 12.72 -10.64 1.75
CA ARG A 102 13.60 -9.56 2.26
C ARG A 102 14.40 -8.80 1.19
N ARG A 103 14.25 -9.11 -0.08
CA ARG A 103 14.91 -8.39 -1.17
C ARG A 103 13.97 -7.34 -1.75
N PRO A 104 14.41 -6.08 -1.87
CA PRO A 104 13.63 -5.07 -2.56
C PRO A 104 13.32 -5.50 -3.99
N LEU A 105 12.17 -5.07 -4.49
CA LEU A 105 11.82 -5.26 -5.89
C LEU A 105 12.84 -4.55 -6.78
N PRO A 106 13.39 -5.21 -7.81
CA PRO A 106 14.39 -4.59 -8.68
C PRO A 106 13.80 -3.39 -9.43
N GLU A 107 14.59 -2.33 -9.57
CA GLU A 107 14.17 -1.09 -10.25
C GLU A 107 13.63 -1.33 -11.67
N SER A 108 14.16 -2.33 -12.37
CA SER A 108 13.74 -2.71 -13.71
C SER A 108 12.27 -3.19 -13.80
N ALA A 109 11.68 -3.65 -12.69
CA ALA A 109 10.28 -4.08 -12.65
C ALA A 109 9.31 -2.90 -12.50
N TRP A 110 9.77 -1.76 -11.97
CA TRP A 110 8.93 -0.63 -11.60
C TRP A 110 8.14 -0.02 -12.75
N PRO A 111 8.74 0.27 -13.93
CA PRO A 111 8.00 0.88 -15.04
C PRO A 111 6.82 0.04 -15.51
N GLY A 112 7.02 -1.27 -15.64
CA GLY A 112 5.97 -2.18 -16.06
C GLY A 112 4.80 -2.24 -15.08
N LEU A 113 5.10 -2.27 -13.78
CA LEU A 113 4.08 -2.27 -12.72
C LEU A 113 3.34 -0.94 -12.63
N ALA A 114 4.07 0.18 -12.69
CA ALA A 114 3.48 1.51 -12.65
C ALA A 114 2.56 1.75 -13.86
N ASN A 115 2.98 1.40 -15.05
CA ASN A 115 2.15 1.53 -16.25
C ASN A 115 0.88 0.67 -16.17
N ARG A 116 0.96 -0.56 -15.65
CA ARG A 116 -0.22 -1.43 -15.44
C ARG A 116 -1.18 -0.80 -14.42
N ALA A 117 -0.65 -0.27 -13.32
CA ALA A 117 -1.46 0.36 -12.27
C ALA A 117 -2.14 1.64 -12.78
N LEU A 118 -1.42 2.52 -13.46
CA LEU A 118 -1.94 3.77 -14.02
C LEU A 118 -2.93 3.53 -15.18
N ALA A 119 -2.75 2.47 -15.96
CA ALA A 119 -3.72 2.09 -16.99
C ALA A 119 -5.04 1.60 -16.36
N ALA A 120 -5.00 0.99 -15.16
CA ALA A 120 -6.19 0.54 -14.45
C ALA A 120 -6.92 1.70 -13.77
N GLU A 121 -6.19 2.64 -13.16
CA GLU A 121 -6.73 3.82 -12.49
C GLU A 121 -5.72 4.98 -12.53
N PRO A 122 -5.90 5.97 -13.43
CA PRO A 122 -4.95 7.07 -13.58
C PRO A 122 -4.92 8.04 -12.38
N GLY A 123 -5.97 8.05 -11.57
CA GLY A 123 -6.13 9.00 -10.45
C GLY A 123 -5.53 8.53 -9.12
N LEU A 124 -4.71 7.47 -9.10
CA LEU A 124 -4.10 6.95 -7.89
C LEU A 124 -3.19 7.98 -7.21
N THR A 125 -3.33 8.14 -5.90
CA THR A 125 -2.37 8.88 -5.06
C THR A 125 -1.04 8.13 -4.95
N TYR A 126 -0.02 8.79 -4.41
CA TYR A 126 1.31 8.19 -4.19
C TYR A 126 1.24 6.81 -3.50
N PHE A 127 0.50 6.75 -2.39
CA PHE A 127 0.41 5.52 -1.59
C PHE A 127 -0.44 4.45 -2.29
N GLU A 128 -1.53 4.85 -2.93
CA GLU A 128 -2.40 3.95 -3.69
C GLU A 128 -1.67 3.33 -4.89
N LEU A 129 -0.91 4.14 -5.65
CA LEU A 129 -0.11 3.66 -6.77
C LEU A 129 0.89 2.59 -6.33
N LEU A 130 1.64 2.85 -5.25
CA LEU A 130 2.58 1.87 -4.70
C LEU A 130 1.87 0.61 -4.17
N THR A 131 0.69 0.76 -3.58
CA THR A 131 -0.11 -0.38 -3.11
C THR A 131 -0.56 -1.25 -4.28
N VAL A 132 -1.07 -0.66 -5.37
CA VAL A 132 -1.48 -1.39 -6.57
C VAL A 132 -0.27 -2.05 -7.25
N MET A 133 0.85 -1.34 -7.39
CA MET A 133 2.10 -1.92 -7.90
C MET A 133 2.55 -3.13 -7.07
N THR A 134 2.40 -3.05 -5.74
CA THR A 134 2.71 -4.16 -4.83
C THR A 134 1.84 -5.37 -5.09
N VAL A 135 0.53 -5.15 -5.24
CA VAL A 135 -0.42 -6.23 -5.57
C VAL A 135 -0.01 -6.94 -6.86
N LEU A 136 0.30 -6.17 -7.91
CA LEU A 136 0.73 -6.71 -9.20
C LEU A 136 2.04 -7.50 -9.08
N ALA A 137 3.02 -6.95 -8.36
CA ALA A 137 4.31 -7.63 -8.15
C ALA A 137 4.15 -8.97 -7.41
N PHE A 138 3.25 -9.00 -6.43
CA PHE A 138 3.01 -10.22 -5.64
C PHE A 138 2.16 -11.24 -6.39
N GLN A 139 1.23 -10.82 -7.25
CA GLN A 139 0.56 -11.75 -8.16
C GLN A 139 1.52 -12.40 -9.14
N ASP A 140 2.47 -11.62 -9.69
CA ASP A 140 3.46 -12.14 -10.65
C ASP A 140 4.50 -13.07 -9.96
N ALA A 141 4.75 -12.92 -8.66
CA ALA A 141 5.76 -13.65 -7.90
C ALA A 141 5.25 -14.92 -7.19
N GLU A 142 3.93 -15.04 -6.98
CA GLU A 142 3.26 -16.16 -6.31
C GLU A 142 3.90 -16.56 -4.96
N PRO A 143 3.91 -15.67 -3.94
CA PRO A 143 4.39 -16.02 -2.60
C PRO A 143 3.42 -16.94 -1.85
N ASP A 144 3.87 -17.51 -0.70
CA ASP A 144 3.04 -18.31 0.18
C ASP A 144 2.31 -17.47 1.24
N LEU A 145 2.80 -16.26 1.52
CA LEU A 145 2.23 -15.33 2.48
C LEU A 145 2.49 -13.88 2.05
N LEU A 146 1.46 -13.05 2.16
CA LEU A 146 1.55 -11.61 1.95
C LEU A 146 1.36 -10.86 3.26
N ILE A 147 2.18 -9.84 3.46
CA ILE A 147 2.14 -8.98 4.64
C ILE A 147 2.08 -7.52 4.18
N PHE A 148 1.01 -6.83 4.54
CA PHE A 148 0.82 -5.41 4.21
C PHE A 148 0.80 -4.58 5.49
N GLU A 149 1.73 -3.63 5.60
CA GLU A 149 1.68 -2.59 6.61
C GLU A 149 0.73 -1.49 6.18
N ALA A 150 -0.26 -1.15 7.01
CA ALA A 150 -1.12 -0.01 6.79
C ALA A 150 -0.32 1.31 6.88
N GLY A 151 -0.57 2.22 5.94
CA GLY A 151 0.08 3.53 5.93
C GLY A 151 -0.45 4.44 7.02
N LEU A 152 -1.75 4.72 6.99
CA LEU A 152 -2.42 5.63 7.92
C LEU A 152 -3.83 5.17 8.26
N GLY A 153 -4.13 5.08 9.55
CA GLY A 153 -5.48 4.72 10.01
C GLY A 153 -5.82 3.26 9.72
N GLY A 154 -7.02 3.03 9.25
CA GLY A 154 -7.56 1.74 8.83
C GLY A 154 -8.70 1.92 7.85
N ARG A 155 -9.71 2.72 8.21
CA ARG A 155 -10.94 2.92 7.43
C ARG A 155 -10.71 3.24 5.95
N HIS A 156 -9.79 4.15 5.67
CA HIS A 156 -9.50 4.69 4.35
C HIS A 156 -8.08 4.38 3.86
N ASP A 157 -7.37 3.50 4.56
CA ASP A 157 -6.04 3.09 4.13
C ASP A 157 -6.13 2.20 2.88
N ALA A 158 -5.29 2.46 1.89
CA ALA A 158 -5.31 1.74 0.63
C ALA A 158 -5.17 0.22 0.82
N THR A 159 -4.41 -0.23 1.84
CA THR A 159 -4.26 -1.66 2.13
C THR A 159 -5.55 -2.31 2.64
N THR A 160 -6.49 -1.51 3.17
CA THR A 160 -7.80 -2.01 3.63
C THR A 160 -8.75 -2.37 2.47
N ALA A 161 -8.49 -1.85 1.26
CA ALA A 161 -9.21 -2.30 0.06
C ALA A 161 -8.85 -3.74 -0.34
N LEU A 162 -7.75 -4.28 0.17
CA LEU A 162 -7.30 -5.63 -0.15
C LEU A 162 -8.07 -6.67 0.66
N PRO A 163 -8.34 -7.86 0.09
CA PRO A 163 -8.99 -8.96 0.81
C PRO A 163 -7.99 -9.63 1.76
N ALA A 164 -7.80 -9.06 2.95
CA ALA A 164 -6.96 -9.66 3.98
C ALA A 164 -7.69 -10.79 4.72
N ASP A 165 -6.95 -11.81 5.14
CA ASP A 165 -7.46 -12.95 5.92
C ASP A 165 -7.28 -12.71 7.42
N LEU A 166 -6.26 -11.91 7.80
CA LEU A 166 -5.95 -11.56 9.19
C LEU A 166 -5.58 -10.09 9.30
N VAL A 167 -6.04 -9.43 10.35
CA VAL A 167 -5.56 -8.10 10.76
C VAL A 167 -4.83 -8.20 12.09
N CYS A 168 -3.57 -7.80 12.10
CA CYS A 168 -2.74 -7.73 13.30
C CYS A 168 -2.68 -6.28 13.81
N PHE A 169 -3.21 -6.02 15.00
CA PHE A 169 -3.13 -4.69 15.61
C PHE A 169 -1.90 -4.57 16.51
N THR A 170 -1.08 -3.58 16.24
CA THR A 170 0.00 -3.14 17.12
C THR A 170 -0.51 -2.07 18.09
N PRO A 171 0.27 -1.66 19.11
CA PRO A 171 -0.19 -0.67 20.09
C PRO A 171 -0.76 0.59 19.44
N ILE A 172 -1.93 1.01 19.93
CA ILE A 172 -2.63 2.22 19.52
C ILE A 172 -2.27 3.36 20.48
N GLY A 173 -1.92 4.50 19.93
CA GLY A 173 -1.59 5.71 20.67
C GLY A 173 -2.04 6.97 19.93
N LEU A 174 -1.81 8.12 20.53
CA LEU A 174 -2.12 9.40 19.91
C LEU A 174 -1.13 9.69 18.77
N ASP A 175 -1.64 9.72 17.54
CA ASP A 175 -0.91 10.08 16.34
C ASP A 175 -1.90 10.51 15.26
N HIS A 176 -1.46 11.38 14.35
CA HIS A 176 -2.28 11.86 13.24
C HIS A 176 -3.68 12.35 13.65
N GLN A 177 -3.80 13.01 14.81
CA GLN A 177 -5.07 13.45 15.39
C GLN A 177 -5.89 14.35 14.45
N ALA A 178 -5.23 15.14 13.60
CA ALA A 178 -5.91 16.00 12.63
C ALA A 178 -6.70 15.20 11.57
N VAL A 179 -6.37 13.91 11.36
CA VAL A 179 -6.99 13.04 10.36
C VAL A 179 -7.85 11.96 11.02
N LEU A 180 -7.34 11.31 12.06
CA LEU A 180 -7.96 10.11 12.65
C LEU A 180 -8.89 10.44 13.84
N GLY A 181 -8.83 11.66 14.36
CA GLY A 181 -9.66 12.10 15.48
C GLY A 181 -8.86 12.49 16.72
N PRO A 182 -9.51 13.18 17.67
CA PRO A 182 -8.84 13.90 18.76
C PRO A 182 -8.31 12.99 19.89
N ASP A 183 -8.78 11.77 19.99
CA ASP A 183 -8.49 10.88 21.12
C ASP A 183 -8.21 9.44 20.68
N ILE A 184 -7.75 8.63 21.63
CA ILE A 184 -7.40 7.23 21.40
C ILE A 184 -8.62 6.41 20.94
N ALA A 185 -9.82 6.73 21.42
CA ALA A 185 -11.02 5.98 21.07
C ALA A 185 -11.39 6.19 19.60
N ALA A 186 -11.32 7.42 19.11
CA ALA A 186 -11.55 7.75 17.71
C ALA A 186 -10.50 7.11 16.81
N ILE A 187 -9.22 7.19 17.18
CA ILE A 187 -8.11 6.57 16.46
C ILE A 187 -8.25 5.04 16.43
N ALA A 188 -8.65 4.43 17.55
CA ALA A 188 -8.88 2.99 17.63
C ALA A 188 -10.05 2.55 16.75
N ALA A 189 -11.15 3.32 16.76
CA ALA A 189 -12.31 3.05 15.91
C ALA A 189 -11.97 3.11 14.42
N ASP A 190 -11.22 4.14 13.99
CA ASP A 190 -10.77 4.24 12.60
C ASP A 190 -9.89 3.04 12.19
N LYS A 191 -8.93 2.67 13.05
CA LYS A 191 -8.06 1.52 12.77
C LYS A 191 -8.83 0.19 12.77
N ALA A 192 -9.83 0.04 13.64
CA ALA A 192 -10.66 -1.16 13.71
C ALA A 192 -11.49 -1.37 12.44
N ASP A 193 -11.77 -0.32 11.68
CA ASP A 193 -12.46 -0.42 10.38
C ASP A 193 -11.61 -1.11 9.28
N ALA A 194 -10.36 -1.43 9.54
CA ALA A 194 -9.58 -2.36 8.72
C ALA A 194 -10.13 -3.80 8.76
N MET A 195 -10.84 -4.16 9.84
CA MET A 195 -11.45 -5.48 9.97
C MET A 195 -12.66 -5.62 9.05
N ARG A 196 -12.80 -6.79 8.44
CA ARG A 196 -13.94 -7.18 7.62
C ARG A 196 -14.56 -8.47 8.17
N PRO A 197 -15.85 -8.73 7.95
CA PRO A 197 -16.46 -10.02 8.32
C PRO A 197 -15.69 -11.20 7.71
N GLY A 198 -15.36 -12.19 8.53
CA GLY A 198 -14.66 -13.40 8.11
C GLY A 198 -13.13 -13.33 8.23
N MET A 199 -12.56 -12.23 8.73
CA MET A 199 -11.14 -12.10 9.10
C MET A 199 -10.90 -12.61 10.53
N PHE A 200 -9.64 -12.95 10.81
CA PHE A 200 -9.11 -13.22 12.15
C PHE A 200 -8.28 -12.07 12.68
#